data_0a0a06f8e5e5c7c272c38af32c95661a
#
_entry.id   0a0a06f8e5e5c7c272c38af32c95661a
#
_cell.length_a   1.000
_cell.length_b   1.000
_cell.length_c   1.000
_cell.angle_alpha   90.00
_cell.angle_beta   90.00
_cell.angle_gamma   90.00
#
_symmetry.space_group_name_H-M   'P 1'
#
loop_
_entity.id
_entity.type
_entity.pdbx_description
1 polymer ?
#
loop_
_entity_poly.entity_id
_entity_poly.type
_entity_poly.pdbx_seq_one_letter_code
_entity_poly.pdbx_strand_id
1 'polypeptide(L)'
;SAIGDEQEWPGTQAVLCCGAWSRELLPGLPVFPVKGQMLSLQAPRAALKRVIFGPGTYLVPREDGLVVVGATSEREAGFQEGLTPDGQKRLEAGLKSLLPMAANWPSMERWWGFRPCTPDEGPLLGPGPVAGLWLATGHHRNGVLLAAITAQLVSRALVDEDENSNLLEAFRWDRFTMEHPSAQCLPRKKDS
;
A
#
# COMPACT_ATOMS: atom_id res chain seq x y z
N SER A 1 -19.74 -11.40 -1.65
CA SER A 1 -20.36 -11.13 -0.35
C SER A 1 -19.25 -10.96 0.66
N ALA A 2 -19.19 -9.82 1.31
CA ALA A 2 -18.53 -9.78 2.60
C ALA A 2 -19.20 -10.86 3.44
N ILE A 3 -18.38 -11.74 4.03
CA ILE A 3 -18.88 -12.79 4.92
C ILE A 3 -19.43 -12.07 6.15
N GLY A 4 -20.73 -11.95 6.24
CA GLY A 4 -21.47 -11.28 7.28
C GLY A 4 -22.64 -10.53 6.67
N ASP A 5 -23.83 -10.90 7.02
CA ASP A 5 -25.14 -10.38 6.66
C ASP A 5 -25.38 -10.21 5.14
N GLU A 6 -26.29 -11.02 4.62
CA GLU A 6 -26.87 -10.96 3.28
C GLU A 6 -27.70 -9.67 3.11
N GLN A 7 -27.07 -8.51 3.30
CA GLN A 7 -27.73 -7.23 3.05
C GLN A 7 -27.39 -6.76 1.65
N GLU A 8 -28.40 -6.70 0.80
CA GLU A 8 -28.29 -6.11 -0.52
C GLU A 8 -28.40 -4.58 -0.43
N TRP A 9 -27.46 -3.91 -1.07
CA TRP A 9 -27.47 -2.46 -1.21
C TRP A 9 -27.78 -2.11 -2.67
N PRO A 10 -29.03 -1.69 -2.98
CA PRO A 10 -29.37 -1.33 -4.35
C PRO A 10 -28.63 -0.06 -4.77
N GLY A 11 -28.09 -0.07 -5.98
CA GLY A 11 -27.38 1.05 -6.56
C GLY A 11 -27.13 0.82 -8.05
N THR A 12 -26.97 1.89 -8.81
CA THR A 12 -26.63 1.85 -10.25
C THR A 12 -25.12 1.72 -10.47
N GLN A 13 -24.33 2.18 -9.51
CA GLN A 13 -22.87 2.15 -9.57
C GLN A 13 -22.29 1.77 -8.19
N ALA A 14 -21.14 1.11 -8.20
CA ALA A 14 -20.37 0.74 -7.01
C ALA A 14 -18.88 1.04 -7.23
N VAL A 15 -18.16 1.42 -6.16
CA VAL A 15 -16.72 1.62 -6.20
C VAL A 15 -16.03 0.60 -5.31
N LEU A 16 -15.16 -0.24 -5.87
CA LEU A 16 -14.36 -1.21 -5.14
C LEU A 16 -13.11 -0.54 -4.57
N CYS A 17 -13.09 -0.37 -3.24
CA CYS A 17 -11.97 0.26 -2.49
C CYS A 17 -11.36 -0.72 -1.47
N CYS A 18 -11.37 -2.03 -1.72
CA CYS A 18 -11.06 -3.07 -0.73
C CYS A 18 -9.56 -3.37 -0.57
N GLY A 19 -8.69 -2.50 -1.09
CA GLY A 19 -7.25 -2.59 -0.85
C GLY A 19 -6.68 -3.96 -1.24
N ALA A 20 -5.92 -4.59 -0.36
CA ALA A 20 -5.28 -5.87 -0.62
C ALA A 20 -6.26 -7.03 -0.89
N TRP A 21 -7.49 -6.93 -0.40
CA TRP A 21 -8.56 -7.94 -0.58
C TRP A 21 -9.39 -7.75 -1.85
N SER A 22 -9.08 -6.77 -2.69
CA SER A 22 -9.83 -6.48 -3.91
C SER A 22 -9.93 -7.69 -4.84
N ARG A 23 -8.88 -8.52 -4.92
CA ARG A 23 -8.88 -9.73 -5.75
C ARG A 23 -9.77 -10.84 -5.20
N GLU A 24 -10.01 -10.89 -3.90
CA GLU A 24 -10.93 -11.88 -3.28
C GLU A 24 -12.38 -11.60 -3.67
N LEU A 25 -12.74 -10.31 -3.75
CA LEU A 25 -14.07 -9.87 -4.15
C LEU A 25 -14.27 -9.90 -5.67
N LEU A 26 -13.22 -9.61 -6.42
CA LEU A 26 -13.23 -9.61 -7.89
C LEU A 26 -12.03 -10.41 -8.42
N PRO A 27 -12.19 -11.73 -8.57
CA PRO A 27 -11.17 -12.60 -9.12
C PRO A 27 -10.73 -12.12 -10.52
N GLY A 28 -9.42 -12.13 -10.76
CA GLY A 28 -8.85 -11.63 -12.02
C GLY A 28 -8.23 -10.23 -11.92
N LEU A 29 -8.53 -9.44 -10.88
CA LEU A 29 -7.80 -8.20 -10.66
C LEU A 29 -6.33 -8.49 -10.35
N PRO A 30 -5.38 -7.77 -10.98
CA PRO A 30 -3.95 -7.94 -10.75
C PRO A 30 -3.49 -7.23 -9.45
N VAL A 31 -4.21 -7.46 -8.35
CA VAL A 31 -3.88 -6.94 -7.02
C VAL A 31 -3.45 -8.08 -6.12
N PHE A 32 -2.36 -7.88 -5.39
CA PHE A 32 -1.85 -8.86 -4.43
C PHE A 32 -1.34 -8.16 -3.15
N PRO A 33 -1.38 -8.85 -2.00
CA PRO A 33 -0.89 -8.30 -0.75
C PRO A 33 0.64 -8.23 -0.73
N VAL A 34 1.17 -7.13 -0.20
CA VAL A 34 2.58 -7.03 0.23
C VAL A 34 2.57 -6.73 1.72
N LYS A 35 2.95 -7.72 2.51
CA LYS A 35 3.01 -7.59 3.96
C LYS A 35 4.10 -6.62 4.37
N GLY A 36 3.80 -5.80 5.37
CA GLY A 36 4.77 -4.93 6.03
C GLY A 36 4.63 -5.00 7.53
N GLN A 37 5.76 -5.06 8.22
CA GLN A 37 5.83 -5.01 9.67
C GLN A 37 6.45 -3.70 10.11
N MET A 38 6.04 -3.24 11.27
CA MET A 38 6.48 -1.99 11.88
C MET A 38 6.59 -2.15 13.39
N LEU A 39 7.31 -1.25 14.02
CA LEU A 39 7.33 -1.11 15.48
C LEU A 39 7.36 0.37 15.88
N SER A 40 7.03 0.66 17.12
CA SER A 40 7.20 1.97 17.73
C SER A 40 8.04 1.90 19.00
N LEU A 41 8.76 2.97 19.26
CA LEU A 41 9.62 3.15 20.41
C LEU A 41 9.23 4.44 21.13
N GLN A 42 9.34 4.45 22.46
CA GLN A 42 9.24 5.68 23.24
C GLN A 42 10.60 6.37 23.25
N ALA A 43 10.70 7.49 22.55
CA ALA A 43 11.92 8.29 22.51
C ALA A 43 12.02 9.21 23.74
N PRO A 44 13.24 9.56 24.20
CA PRO A 44 13.44 10.69 25.10
C PRO A 44 12.94 11.99 24.46
N ARG A 45 12.51 12.92 25.29
CA ARG A 45 11.93 14.20 24.80
C ARG A 45 12.87 14.89 23.81
N ALA A 46 12.34 15.22 22.62
CA ALA A 46 13.06 15.90 21.55
C ALA A 46 14.30 15.15 20.99
N ALA A 47 14.42 13.85 21.23
CA ALA A 47 15.55 13.05 20.75
C ALA A 47 15.61 12.97 19.22
N LEU A 48 14.47 12.97 18.54
CA LEU A 48 14.38 12.97 17.09
C LEU A 48 13.32 13.98 16.64
N LYS A 49 13.70 14.91 15.75
CA LYS A 49 12.83 16.00 15.27
C LYS A 49 12.45 15.87 13.80
N ARG A 50 13.10 15.00 13.06
CA ARG A 50 12.91 14.84 11.61
C ARG A 50 12.83 13.36 11.25
N VAL A 51 12.16 13.07 10.16
CA VAL A 51 12.16 11.73 9.56
C VAL A 51 13.58 11.39 9.10
N ILE A 52 14.04 10.18 9.41
CA ILE A 52 15.29 9.64 8.90
C ILE A 52 14.97 8.51 7.94
N PHE A 53 15.54 8.55 6.75
CA PHE A 53 15.45 7.48 5.77
C PHE A 53 16.80 6.80 5.57
N GLY A 54 16.76 5.48 5.41
CA GLY A 54 17.94 4.69 5.06
C GLY A 54 17.54 3.45 4.26
N PRO A 55 18.51 2.63 3.86
CA PRO A 55 18.25 1.41 3.12
C PRO A 55 17.29 0.49 3.89
N GLY A 56 16.08 0.28 3.34
CA GLY A 56 15.09 -0.65 3.87
C GLY A 56 14.41 -0.27 5.19
N THR A 57 14.76 0.86 5.80
CA THR A 57 14.19 1.29 7.09
C THR A 57 14.07 2.82 7.14
N TYR A 58 13.06 3.31 7.84
CA TYR A 58 12.87 4.72 8.15
C TYR A 58 12.40 4.92 9.58
N LEU A 59 12.65 6.10 10.13
CA LEU A 59 12.24 6.51 11.48
C LEU A 59 11.36 7.75 11.36
N VAL A 60 10.16 7.70 11.93
CA VAL A 60 9.20 8.82 11.91
C VAL A 60 8.90 9.24 13.34
N PRO A 61 9.42 10.42 13.79
CA PRO A 61 9.05 10.97 15.07
C PRO A 61 7.60 11.46 15.05
N ARG A 62 6.91 11.29 16.17
CA ARG A 62 5.56 11.77 16.41
C ARG A 62 5.55 12.81 17.54
N GLU A 63 4.50 13.63 17.57
CA GLU A 63 4.35 14.69 18.59
C GLU A 63 4.18 14.12 20.00
N ASP A 64 3.61 12.92 20.13
CA ASP A 64 3.42 12.20 21.38
C ASP A 64 4.72 11.59 21.95
N GLY A 65 5.86 11.79 21.28
CA GLY A 65 7.14 11.26 21.69
C GLY A 65 7.43 9.84 21.20
N LEU A 66 6.52 9.24 20.46
CA LEU A 66 6.78 7.96 19.79
C LEU A 66 7.67 8.17 18.57
N VAL A 67 8.47 7.16 18.28
CA VAL A 67 9.20 7.04 17.00
C VAL A 67 8.76 5.74 16.33
N VAL A 68 8.13 5.88 15.18
CA VAL A 68 7.71 4.74 14.36
C VAL A 68 8.88 4.29 13.50
N VAL A 69 9.19 3.00 13.55
CA VAL A 69 10.21 2.34 12.74
C VAL A 69 9.51 1.50 11.67
N GLY A 70 9.74 1.81 10.43
CA GLY A 70 9.15 1.12 9.27
C GLY A 70 10.16 0.86 8.18
N ALA A 71 9.84 0.07 7.26
CA ALA A 71 8.90 -1.02 7.30
C ALA A 71 9.47 -2.18 6.50
N THR A 72 9.14 -3.39 6.88
CA THR A 72 9.45 -4.51 6.00
C THR A 72 8.63 -4.46 4.72
N SER A 73 9.08 -5.18 3.70
CA SER A 73 8.35 -5.41 2.46
C SER A 73 8.49 -6.89 2.10
N GLU A 74 7.41 -7.63 2.34
CA GLU A 74 7.39 -9.09 2.29
C GLU A 74 6.36 -9.54 1.25
N ARG A 75 6.77 -9.54 -0.02
CA ARG A 75 5.89 -9.89 -1.15
C ARG A 75 5.47 -11.36 -1.11
N GLU A 76 6.39 -12.24 -0.72
CA GLU A 76 6.17 -13.68 -0.69
C GLU A 76 5.28 -14.14 0.49
N ALA A 77 5.02 -13.24 1.45
CA ALA A 77 4.21 -13.58 2.62
C ALA A 77 2.72 -13.74 2.30
N GLY A 78 2.25 -13.20 1.15
CA GLY A 78 0.84 -13.21 0.85
C GLY A 78 0.02 -12.58 1.98
N PHE A 79 -1.07 -13.25 2.37
CA PHE A 79 -1.90 -12.89 3.53
C PHE A 79 -1.47 -13.59 4.83
N GLN A 80 -0.20 -13.96 4.97
CA GLN A 80 0.29 -14.50 6.24
C GLN A 80 0.17 -13.47 7.37
N GLU A 81 -0.71 -13.72 8.30
CA GLU A 81 -0.95 -12.88 9.47
C GLU A 81 0.20 -12.97 10.50
N GLY A 82 0.18 -12.01 11.43
CA GLY A 82 1.11 -11.98 12.56
C GLY A 82 2.48 -11.38 12.24
N LEU A 83 3.26 -11.21 13.28
CA LEU A 83 4.65 -10.77 13.22
C LEU A 83 5.57 -11.97 12.94
N THR A 84 6.64 -11.73 12.21
CA THR A 84 7.67 -12.74 11.98
C THR A 84 8.98 -12.36 12.66
N PRO A 85 9.72 -13.34 13.23
CA PRO A 85 11.02 -13.06 13.84
C PRO A 85 12.00 -12.39 12.88
N ASP A 86 11.99 -12.79 11.60
CA ASP A 86 12.89 -12.21 10.59
C ASP A 86 12.51 -10.77 10.22
N GLY A 87 11.22 -10.47 10.10
CA GLY A 87 10.74 -9.10 9.88
C GLY A 87 11.15 -8.19 11.03
N GLN A 88 10.95 -8.64 12.26
CA GLN A 88 11.33 -7.88 13.45
C GLN A 88 12.85 -7.66 13.54
N LYS A 89 13.66 -8.68 13.29
CA LYS A 89 15.13 -8.57 13.25
C LYS A 89 15.59 -7.55 12.20
N ARG A 90 14.95 -7.52 11.01
CA ARG A 90 15.28 -6.52 9.97
C ARG A 90 15.00 -5.10 10.43
N LEU A 91 13.85 -4.87 11.08
CA LEU A 91 13.51 -3.55 11.63
C LEU A 91 14.51 -3.11 12.71
N GLU A 92 14.85 -4.01 13.63
CA GLU A 92 15.82 -3.75 14.71
C GLU A 92 17.23 -3.49 14.16
N ALA A 93 17.66 -4.23 13.15
CA ALA A 93 18.94 -4.03 12.49
C ALA A 93 18.98 -2.67 11.75
N GLY A 94 17.90 -2.33 11.03
CA GLY A 94 17.76 -1.05 10.36
C GLY A 94 17.76 0.13 11.35
N LEU A 95 17.00 0.00 12.44
CA LEU A 95 17.00 0.97 13.53
C LEU A 95 18.40 1.21 14.09
N LYS A 96 19.10 0.13 14.44
CA LYS A 96 20.47 0.20 14.97
C LYS A 96 21.45 0.83 13.99
N SER A 97 21.27 0.59 12.70
CA SER A 97 22.10 1.20 11.66
C SER A 97 21.86 2.70 11.51
N LEU A 98 20.58 3.14 11.53
CA LEU A 98 20.21 4.54 11.32
C LEU A 98 20.39 5.40 12.57
N LEU A 99 20.08 4.87 13.75
CA LEU A 99 20.13 5.60 15.01
C LEU A 99 20.53 4.64 16.15
N PRO A 100 21.81 4.33 16.31
CA PRO A 100 22.29 3.32 17.27
C PRO A 100 21.78 3.54 18.70
N MET A 101 21.68 4.80 19.14
CA MET A 101 21.19 5.14 20.47
C MET A 101 19.73 4.73 20.71
N ALA A 102 18.91 4.66 19.67
CA ALA A 102 17.50 4.27 19.77
C ALA A 102 17.31 2.77 20.05
N ALA A 103 18.33 1.96 19.89
CA ALA A 103 18.28 0.54 20.22
C ALA A 103 17.97 0.26 21.72
N ASN A 104 18.21 1.25 22.58
CA ASN A 104 17.94 1.17 24.01
C ASN A 104 16.60 1.83 24.43
N TRP A 105 15.85 2.35 23.47
CA TRP A 105 14.56 2.96 23.77
C TRP A 105 13.49 1.89 24.01
N PRO A 106 12.54 2.09 24.93
CA PRO A 106 11.46 1.13 25.17
C PRO A 106 10.64 0.87 23.92
N SER A 107 10.47 -0.41 23.57
CA SER A 107 9.55 -0.83 22.52
C SER A 107 8.12 -0.74 23.05
N MET A 108 7.24 -0.07 22.31
CA MET A 108 5.85 0.16 22.70
C MET A 108 4.92 -0.80 21.99
N GLU A 109 4.83 -0.70 20.67
CA GLU A 109 3.92 -1.49 19.85
C GLU A 109 4.67 -2.12 18.69
N ARG A 110 4.14 -3.26 18.23
CA ARG A 110 4.57 -3.95 17.02
C ARG A 110 3.31 -4.35 16.26
N TRP A 111 3.26 -4.05 14.95
CA TRP A 111 2.10 -4.38 14.13
C TRP A 111 2.52 -4.76 12.71
N TRP A 112 1.56 -5.25 11.98
CA TRP A 112 1.69 -5.66 10.59
C TRP A 112 0.44 -5.26 9.81
N GLY A 113 0.55 -5.27 8.47
CA GLY A 113 -0.56 -5.00 7.58
C GLY A 113 -0.22 -5.37 6.15
N PHE A 114 -1.22 -5.33 5.29
CA PHE A 114 -1.09 -5.68 3.88
C PHE A 114 -1.28 -4.44 3.00
N ARG A 115 -0.31 -4.20 2.14
CA ARG A 115 -0.40 -3.17 1.11
C ARG A 115 -0.98 -3.78 -0.16
N PRO A 116 -1.97 -3.14 -0.81
CA PRO A 116 -2.47 -3.57 -2.11
C PRO A 116 -1.43 -3.25 -3.19
N CYS A 117 -0.81 -4.23 -3.77
CA CYS A 117 0.20 -4.05 -4.80
C CYS A 117 -0.30 -4.58 -6.15
N THR A 118 0.13 -3.95 -7.22
CA THR A 118 -0.05 -4.36 -8.61
C THR A 118 1.32 -4.69 -9.22
N PRO A 119 1.40 -5.33 -10.39
CA PRO A 119 2.67 -5.67 -11.02
C PRO A 119 3.62 -4.49 -11.24
N ASP A 120 3.08 -3.30 -11.56
CA ASP A 120 3.82 -2.05 -11.80
C ASP A 120 3.83 -1.10 -10.59
N GLU A 121 3.26 -1.52 -9.45
CA GLU A 121 3.11 -0.73 -8.23
C GLU A 121 2.22 0.53 -8.38
N GLY A 122 1.55 0.71 -9.52
CA GLY A 122 0.56 1.76 -9.77
C GLY A 122 -0.86 1.33 -9.41
N PRO A 123 -1.74 2.25 -9.04
CA PRO A 123 -3.11 1.92 -8.67
C PRO A 123 -3.95 1.39 -9.85
N LEU A 124 -5.09 0.81 -9.54
CA LEU A 124 -6.17 0.55 -10.50
C LEU A 124 -7.27 1.57 -10.24
N LEU A 125 -7.53 2.42 -11.22
CA LEU A 125 -8.51 3.51 -11.15
C LEU A 125 -9.45 3.48 -12.35
N GLY A 126 -10.71 3.86 -12.14
CA GLY A 126 -11.68 4.00 -13.21
C GLY A 126 -12.62 2.82 -13.38
N PRO A 127 -13.26 2.66 -14.54
CA PRO A 127 -14.22 1.60 -14.82
C PRO A 127 -13.59 0.21 -14.64
N GLY A 128 -14.33 -0.69 -13.97
CA GLY A 128 -13.94 -2.08 -13.77
C GLY A 128 -14.43 -3.00 -14.91
N PRO A 129 -14.18 -4.33 -14.77
CA PRO A 129 -14.59 -5.30 -15.79
C PRO A 129 -16.11 -5.59 -15.82
N VAL A 130 -16.84 -5.07 -14.84
CA VAL A 130 -18.30 -5.24 -14.74
C VAL A 130 -18.97 -3.89 -14.90
N ALA A 131 -20.02 -3.82 -15.71
CA ALA A 131 -20.79 -2.58 -15.92
C ALA A 131 -21.30 -2.03 -14.58
N GLY A 132 -21.14 -0.73 -14.35
CA GLY A 132 -21.48 -0.06 -13.11
C GLY A 132 -20.48 -0.26 -11.95
N LEU A 133 -19.42 -1.05 -12.15
CA LEU A 133 -18.36 -1.21 -11.15
C LEU A 133 -17.16 -0.32 -11.49
N TRP A 134 -16.70 0.43 -10.51
CA TRP A 134 -15.51 1.27 -10.57
C TRP A 134 -14.45 0.75 -9.61
N LEU A 135 -13.19 1.07 -9.88
CA LEU A 135 -12.05 0.64 -9.09
C LEU A 135 -11.30 1.85 -8.52
N ALA A 136 -10.90 1.74 -7.25
CA ALA A 136 -10.00 2.66 -6.57
C ALA A 136 -9.13 1.84 -5.59
N THR A 137 -8.17 1.08 -6.10
CA THR A 137 -7.38 0.12 -5.33
C THR A 137 -5.95 0.01 -5.86
N GLY A 138 -5.11 -0.82 -5.24
CA GLY A 138 -3.78 -1.12 -5.78
C GLY A 138 -2.69 -0.07 -5.52
N HIS A 139 -2.91 0.89 -4.63
CA HIS A 139 -2.01 2.05 -4.38
C HIS A 139 -0.69 1.71 -3.69
N HIS A 140 -0.43 0.45 -3.36
CA HIS A 140 0.75 -0.01 -2.64
C HIS A 140 0.99 0.82 -1.36
N ARG A 141 2.15 1.49 -1.24
CA ARG A 141 2.49 2.32 -0.06
C ARG A 141 1.97 3.75 -0.13
N ASN A 142 1.38 4.16 -1.26
CA ASN A 142 1.01 5.54 -1.52
C ASN A 142 -0.49 5.82 -1.29
N GLY A 143 -1.28 4.85 -0.80
CA GLY A 143 -2.73 4.97 -0.70
C GLY A 143 -3.20 6.17 0.10
N VAL A 144 -2.59 6.43 1.27
CA VAL A 144 -2.95 7.59 2.10
C VAL A 144 -2.56 8.91 1.41
N LEU A 145 -1.36 8.97 0.81
CA LEU A 145 -0.88 10.16 0.09
C LEU A 145 -1.77 10.50 -1.11
N LEU A 146 -2.22 9.49 -1.84
CA LEU A 146 -3.00 9.66 -3.07
C LEU A 146 -4.52 9.66 -2.84
N ALA A 147 -5.00 9.48 -1.61
CA ALA A 147 -6.43 9.32 -1.32
C ALA A 147 -7.28 10.47 -1.87
N ALA A 148 -6.86 11.72 -1.64
CA ALA A 148 -7.62 12.90 -2.07
C ALA A 148 -7.72 13.01 -3.60
N ILE A 149 -6.61 12.86 -4.30
CA ILE A 149 -6.61 12.94 -5.77
C ILE A 149 -7.35 11.74 -6.39
N THR A 150 -7.22 10.55 -5.83
CA THR A 150 -7.97 9.37 -6.25
C THR A 150 -9.46 9.59 -6.11
N ALA A 151 -9.91 10.08 -4.96
CA ALA A 151 -11.32 10.38 -4.72
C ALA A 151 -11.85 11.44 -5.72
N GLN A 152 -11.06 12.49 -5.97
CA GLN A 152 -11.43 13.54 -6.91
C GLN A 152 -11.54 13.02 -8.35
N LEU A 153 -10.59 12.24 -8.81
CA LEU A 153 -10.59 11.68 -10.17
C LEU A 153 -11.77 10.73 -10.37
N VAL A 154 -11.97 9.78 -9.43
CA VAL A 154 -13.04 8.78 -9.56
C VAL A 154 -14.42 9.43 -9.41
N SER A 155 -14.61 10.36 -8.46
CA SER A 155 -15.91 11.01 -8.27
C SER A 155 -16.31 11.88 -9.46
N ARG A 156 -15.38 12.62 -10.06
CA ARG A 156 -15.66 13.41 -11.27
C ARG A 156 -16.07 12.53 -12.44
N ALA A 157 -15.31 11.46 -12.70
CA ALA A 157 -15.61 10.53 -13.77
C ALA A 157 -16.94 9.76 -13.56
N LEU A 158 -17.38 9.58 -12.31
CA LEU A 158 -18.68 9.00 -11.98
C LEU A 158 -19.86 9.94 -12.28
N VAL A 159 -19.65 11.25 -12.20
CA VAL A 159 -20.70 12.28 -12.39
C VAL A 159 -20.70 12.82 -13.81
N ASP A 160 -19.53 13.06 -14.37
CA ASP A 160 -19.32 13.60 -15.71
C ASP A 160 -18.74 12.49 -16.62
N GLU A 161 -19.59 11.95 -17.50
CA GLU A 161 -19.18 10.91 -18.45
C GLU A 161 -18.12 11.38 -19.47
N ASP A 162 -17.90 12.71 -19.60
CA ASP A 162 -16.96 13.33 -20.56
C ASP A 162 -15.55 13.59 -20.00
N GLU A 163 -15.28 13.40 -18.72
CA GLU A 163 -13.91 13.55 -18.19
C GLU A 163 -13.06 12.30 -18.45
N ASN A 164 -12.64 12.09 -19.69
CA ASN A 164 -11.54 11.20 -20.04
C ASN A 164 -10.22 11.73 -19.46
N SER A 165 -10.03 11.52 -18.16
CA SER A 165 -8.76 11.81 -17.53
C SER A 165 -7.70 10.86 -18.08
N ASN A 166 -6.63 11.39 -18.69
CA ASN A 166 -5.46 10.63 -19.12
C ASN A 166 -4.88 9.76 -17.98
N LEU A 167 -5.11 10.17 -16.73
CA LEU A 167 -4.70 9.41 -15.54
C LEU A 167 -5.55 8.16 -15.34
N LEU A 168 -6.87 8.22 -15.53
CA LEU A 168 -7.73 7.04 -15.44
C LEU A 168 -7.39 6.03 -16.54
N GLU A 169 -7.11 6.52 -17.76
CA GLU A 169 -6.66 5.66 -18.87
C GLU A 169 -5.32 4.99 -18.56
N ALA A 170 -4.35 5.73 -17.99
CA ALA A 170 -3.04 5.19 -17.63
C ALA A 170 -3.13 4.13 -16.51
N PHE A 171 -4.14 4.22 -15.63
CA PHE A 171 -4.32 3.33 -14.49
C PHE A 171 -5.48 2.34 -14.65
N ARG A 172 -5.89 2.05 -15.87
CA ARG A 172 -6.89 1.02 -16.20
C ARG A 172 -6.49 -0.33 -15.61
N TRP A 173 -7.49 -1.11 -15.22
CA TRP A 173 -7.26 -2.45 -14.65
C TRP A 173 -6.72 -3.46 -15.66
N ASP A 174 -7.09 -3.32 -16.94
CA ASP A 174 -6.74 -4.21 -18.04
C ASP A 174 -5.44 -3.86 -18.76
N ARG A 175 -4.69 -2.86 -18.28
CA ARG A 175 -3.37 -2.49 -18.85
C ARG A 175 -2.34 -3.61 -18.81
N PHE A 176 -2.57 -4.64 -17.99
CA PHE A 176 -1.71 -5.82 -17.89
C PHE A 176 -2.13 -6.96 -18.83
N THR A 177 -3.33 -6.89 -19.41
CA THR A 177 -3.85 -7.91 -20.36
C THR A 177 -3.54 -7.56 -21.80
N MET A 178 -3.22 -6.31 -22.08
CA MET A 178 -2.75 -5.86 -23.39
C MET A 178 -1.28 -6.27 -23.51
N GLU A 179 -0.96 -7.23 -24.33
CA GLU A 179 0.42 -7.52 -24.75
C GLU A 179 1.03 -6.27 -25.41
N HIS A 180 1.63 -5.40 -24.63
CA HIS A 180 2.54 -4.40 -25.16
C HIS A 180 3.85 -5.12 -25.53
N PRO A 181 4.31 -5.04 -26.80
CA PRO A 181 5.55 -5.67 -27.25
C PRO A 181 6.84 -5.16 -26.59
N SER A 182 6.75 -4.31 -25.59
CA SER A 182 7.89 -3.60 -24.99
C SER A 182 8.07 -3.78 -23.47
N ALA A 183 7.43 -4.78 -22.85
CA ALA A 183 7.78 -5.14 -21.48
C ALA A 183 9.07 -5.97 -21.42
N GLN A 184 10.14 -5.48 -22.05
CA GLN A 184 11.49 -5.96 -21.74
C GLN A 184 11.86 -5.43 -20.36
N CYS A 185 11.90 -6.35 -19.42
CA CYS A 185 12.40 -6.18 -18.07
C CYS A 185 13.76 -5.44 -18.09
N LEU A 186 13.76 -4.17 -17.70
CA LEU A 186 15.01 -3.46 -17.48
C LEU A 186 15.76 -4.17 -16.33
N PRO A 187 17.00 -4.61 -16.55
CA PRO A 187 17.79 -5.25 -15.52
C PRO A 187 18.06 -4.23 -14.39
N ARG A 188 17.70 -4.60 -13.17
CA ARG A 188 18.08 -3.82 -11.99
C ARG A 188 19.61 -3.67 -11.97
N LYS A 189 20.09 -2.43 -11.99
CA LYS A 189 21.49 -2.16 -11.64
C LYS A 189 21.74 -2.71 -10.24
N LYS A 190 22.63 -3.67 -10.16
CA LYS A 190 23.24 -4.07 -8.88
C LYS A 190 24.13 -2.89 -8.45
N ASP A 191 23.71 -2.18 -7.44
CA ASP A 191 24.60 -1.25 -6.74
C ASP A 191 25.65 -2.08 -6.00
N SER A 192 26.88 -1.87 -6.41
CA SER A 192 28.11 -2.37 -5.81
C SER A 192 28.46 -1.56 -4.57
#